data_c5e184435849f4c066e24e13d050509f
#
_entry.id   c5e184435849f4c066e24e13d050509f
#
_cell.length_a   1.000
_cell.length_b   1.000
_cell.length_c   1.000
_cell.angle_alpha   90.00
_cell.angle_beta   90.00
_cell.angle_gamma   90.00
#
_symmetry.space_group_name_H-M   'P 1'
#
loop_
_entity.id
_entity.type
_entity.pdbx_description
1 polymer ?
#
loop_
_entity_poly.entity_id
_entity_poly.type
_entity_poly.pdbx_seq_one_letter_code
_entity_poly.pdbx_strand_id
1 'polypeptide(L)'
;GEETPQQIKMRAGRLPGGDGECLVYAETLLEEIIRQAEAVRPDLMVIDSIQTIYSQVLESSPGSVSQIRECAAMLLKYAKTTGTSILLIGHITKDGTIAGPKVLEHIVDVVLQFEGDGNNVYRILRGIKNRFGATYEIGVFEMRNEGLAEVANPSEILLTHYDEPLSGIAVGAAADGIRPYLIEVQSLVGNAAYGTPQRSSTGFDIKRLNMLLAVLEKRVGMKMYQKDVFLNFAGGFKVADTGLDLAVVSAGPSSLFFC
;
A
#
# COMPACT_ATOMS: atom_id res chain seq x y z
N GLY A 1 5.51 19.51 13.31
CA GLY A 1 4.95 18.19 13.04
C GLY A 1 3.82 17.84 13.98
N GLU A 2 3.23 16.69 13.76
CA GLU A 2 2.10 16.21 14.56
C GLU A 2 2.54 15.60 15.90
N GLU A 3 3.80 15.19 16.00
CA GLU A 3 4.36 14.56 17.21
C GLU A 3 5.39 15.45 17.92
N THR A 4 5.44 15.32 19.24
CA THR A 4 6.45 16.01 20.07
C THR A 4 7.79 15.29 20.00
N PRO A 5 8.93 15.98 20.20
CA PRO A 5 10.25 15.35 20.26
C PRO A 5 10.35 14.20 21.26
N GLN A 6 9.63 14.29 22.39
CA GLN A 6 9.58 13.23 23.39
C GLN A 6 8.88 11.96 22.90
N GLN A 7 7.78 12.11 22.14
CA GLN A 7 7.08 10.97 21.53
C GLN A 7 7.95 10.28 20.47
N ILE A 8 8.64 11.06 19.64
CA ILE A 8 9.59 10.54 18.65
C ILE A 8 10.72 9.78 19.36
N LYS A 9 11.30 10.34 20.43
CA LYS A 9 12.36 9.69 21.22
C LYS A 9 11.88 8.37 21.84
N MET A 10 10.67 8.33 22.39
CA MET A 10 10.10 7.10 22.94
C MET A 10 9.88 6.01 21.88
N ARG A 11 9.50 6.38 20.66
CA ARG A 11 9.39 5.41 19.56
C ARG A 11 10.74 4.94 19.07
N ALA A 12 11.68 5.86 18.86
CA ALA A 12 13.04 5.53 18.44
C ALA A 12 13.73 4.54 19.40
N GLY A 13 13.49 4.67 20.72
CA GLY A 13 14.04 3.75 21.72
C GLY A 13 13.50 2.32 21.66
N ARG A 14 12.48 2.02 20.85
CA ARG A 14 11.96 0.66 20.61
C ARG A 14 12.57 0.00 19.39
N LEU A 15 13.18 0.79 18.50
CA LEU A 15 13.76 0.29 17.25
C LEU A 15 15.17 -0.27 17.54
N PRO A 16 15.49 -1.48 17.09
CA PRO A 16 16.85 -1.99 17.19
C PRO A 16 17.77 -1.23 16.22
N GLY A 17 18.94 -0.81 16.74
CA GLY A 17 20.03 -0.27 15.93
C GLY A 17 19.86 1.21 15.53
N GLY A 18 20.25 2.09 16.41
CA GLY A 18 20.26 3.54 16.19
C GLY A 18 21.55 4.20 16.69
N ASP A 19 22.72 3.72 16.25
CA ASP A 19 24.01 4.36 16.58
C ASP A 19 24.31 5.59 15.71
N GLY A 20 23.38 5.94 14.82
CA GLY A 20 23.48 7.12 13.96
C GLY A 20 23.05 8.41 14.65
N GLU A 21 23.69 9.52 14.30
CA GLU A 21 23.28 10.84 14.75
C GLU A 21 21.94 11.22 14.10
N CYS A 22 20.88 11.32 14.91
CA CYS A 22 19.55 11.75 14.48
C CYS A 22 19.16 13.03 15.23
N LEU A 23 19.09 14.14 14.51
CA LEU A 23 18.67 15.42 15.04
C LEU A 23 17.17 15.62 14.80
N VAL A 24 16.44 15.99 15.84
CA VAL A 24 15.00 16.27 15.76
C VAL A 24 14.75 17.77 15.95
N TYR A 25 14.10 18.38 14.96
CA TYR A 25 13.74 19.78 14.98
C TYR A 25 12.23 19.96 14.83
N ALA A 26 11.58 20.54 15.85
CA ALA A 26 10.13 20.74 15.87
C ALA A 26 9.81 22.18 15.39
N GLU A 27 9.65 22.33 14.09
CA GLU A 27 9.32 23.59 13.42
C GLU A 27 8.31 23.34 12.27
N THR A 28 7.52 24.35 11.94
CA THR A 28 6.56 24.34 10.85
C THR A 28 6.79 25.43 9.81
N LEU A 29 7.55 26.45 10.15
CA LEU A 29 7.93 27.52 9.22
C LEU A 29 9.09 27.06 8.34
N LEU A 30 8.85 26.94 7.04
CA LEU A 30 9.83 26.36 6.11
C LEU A 30 11.14 27.16 6.03
N GLU A 31 11.07 28.48 6.08
CA GLU A 31 12.25 29.35 6.03
C GLU A 31 13.20 29.07 7.21
N GLU A 32 12.66 28.83 8.41
CA GLU A 32 13.43 28.45 9.59
C GLU A 32 13.99 27.05 9.48
N ILE A 33 13.21 26.10 8.91
CA ILE A 33 13.68 24.74 8.64
C ILE A 33 14.89 24.78 7.68
N ILE A 34 14.80 25.51 6.59
CA ILE A 34 15.91 25.64 5.62
C ILE A 34 17.11 26.30 6.27
N ARG A 35 16.91 27.40 7.02
CA ARG A 35 18.00 28.08 7.72
C ARG A 35 18.76 27.16 8.67
N GLN A 36 18.03 26.33 9.42
CA GLN A 36 18.65 25.37 10.32
C GLN A 36 19.35 24.24 9.57
N ALA A 37 18.74 23.78 8.46
CA ALA A 37 19.36 22.76 7.61
C ALA A 37 20.66 23.23 6.95
N GLU A 38 20.75 24.51 6.56
CA GLU A 38 22.00 25.12 6.05
C GLU A 38 23.11 25.15 7.11
N ALA A 39 22.76 25.35 8.38
CA ALA A 39 23.72 25.35 9.47
C ALA A 39 24.21 23.92 9.81
N VAL A 40 23.31 22.94 9.82
CA VAL A 40 23.59 21.54 10.16
C VAL A 40 24.19 20.76 9.00
N ARG A 41 23.79 21.06 7.76
CA ARG A 41 24.18 20.35 6.50
C ARG A 41 23.94 18.86 6.58
N PRO A 42 22.69 18.43 6.77
CA PRO A 42 22.38 17.00 6.88
C PRO A 42 22.57 16.29 5.52
N ASP A 43 22.98 15.02 5.54
CA ASP A 43 23.01 14.15 4.35
C ASP A 43 21.59 13.77 3.92
N LEU A 44 20.71 13.56 4.90
CA LEU A 44 19.30 13.22 4.71
C LEU A 44 18.43 14.10 5.62
N MET A 45 17.38 14.70 5.05
CA MET A 45 16.36 15.44 5.79
C MET A 45 15.00 14.77 5.60
N VAL A 46 14.33 14.48 6.72
CA VAL A 46 12.97 13.92 6.73
C VAL A 46 11.99 14.99 7.20
N ILE A 47 10.98 15.29 6.40
CA ILE A 47 9.89 16.22 6.72
C ILE A 47 8.62 15.41 7.03
N ASP A 48 8.19 15.43 8.30
CA ASP A 48 6.96 14.76 8.75
C ASP A 48 6.01 15.78 9.43
N SER A 49 5.01 16.23 8.71
CA SER A 49 4.55 15.95 7.36
C SER A 49 4.59 17.20 6.48
N ILE A 50 4.56 17.02 5.16
CA ILE A 50 4.51 18.15 4.21
C ILE A 50 3.25 19.00 4.41
N GLN A 51 2.16 18.44 4.95
CA GLN A 51 0.92 19.14 5.21
C GLN A 51 1.00 20.10 6.41
N THR A 52 1.94 19.90 7.31
CA THR A 52 2.07 20.73 8.53
C THR A 52 3.00 21.92 8.36
N ILE A 53 3.86 21.90 7.35
CA ILE A 53 4.77 23.02 7.07
C ILE A 53 4.12 24.08 6.16
N TYR A 54 4.58 25.31 6.30
CA TYR A 54 4.13 26.42 5.48
C TYR A 54 5.27 27.43 5.24
N SER A 55 5.12 28.21 4.18
CA SER A 55 5.99 29.34 3.84
C SER A 55 5.24 30.67 4.01
N GLN A 56 5.92 31.68 4.51
CA GLN A 56 5.38 33.05 4.62
C GLN A 56 5.25 33.75 3.27
N VAL A 57 5.78 33.18 2.20
CA VAL A 57 5.67 33.76 0.84
C VAL A 57 4.21 33.71 0.35
N LEU A 58 3.39 32.81 0.88
CA LEU A 58 1.98 32.68 0.52
C LEU A 58 1.07 32.93 1.72
N GLU A 59 0.02 33.73 1.52
CA GLU A 59 -1.01 33.99 2.54
C GLU A 59 -2.02 32.86 2.74
N SER A 60 -1.87 31.72 2.05
CA SER A 60 -2.78 30.58 2.17
C SER A 60 -2.51 29.75 3.41
N SER A 61 -3.54 29.08 3.93
CA SER A 61 -3.45 28.26 5.13
C SER A 61 -2.48 27.07 4.97
N PRO A 62 -1.76 26.66 6.04
CA PRO A 62 -1.00 25.42 6.06
C PRO A 62 -1.85 24.22 5.60
N GLY A 63 -1.23 23.27 4.86
CA GLY A 63 -1.93 22.11 4.31
C GLY A 63 -2.76 22.38 3.05
N SER A 64 -2.91 23.65 2.62
CA SER A 64 -3.53 23.96 1.32
C SER A 64 -2.65 23.49 0.15
N VAL A 65 -3.26 23.22 -1.00
CA VAL A 65 -2.55 22.78 -2.22
C VAL A 65 -1.45 23.76 -2.63
N SER A 66 -1.72 25.06 -2.51
CA SER A 66 -0.75 26.13 -2.83
C SER A 66 0.45 26.09 -1.89
N GLN A 67 0.24 25.96 -0.58
CA GLN A 67 1.32 25.83 0.40
C GLN A 67 2.15 24.57 0.18
N ILE A 68 1.52 23.44 -0.04
CA ILE A 68 2.21 22.17 -0.29
C ILE A 68 3.10 22.26 -1.52
N ARG A 69 2.60 22.88 -2.61
CA ARG A 69 3.39 23.09 -3.84
C ARG A 69 4.58 24.00 -3.62
N GLU A 70 4.37 25.12 -2.95
CA GLU A 70 5.43 26.10 -2.68
C GLU A 70 6.50 25.48 -1.78
N CYS A 71 6.11 24.88 -0.67
CA CYS A 71 7.04 24.22 0.22
C CYS A 71 7.84 23.12 -0.49
N ALA A 72 7.20 22.29 -1.30
CA ALA A 72 7.89 21.25 -2.07
C ALA A 72 8.86 21.86 -3.11
N ALA A 73 8.49 22.96 -3.78
CA ALA A 73 9.38 23.63 -4.74
C ALA A 73 10.62 24.23 -4.05
N MET A 74 10.45 24.85 -2.89
CA MET A 74 11.57 25.39 -2.10
C MET A 74 12.50 24.27 -1.61
N LEU A 75 11.94 23.16 -1.08
CA LEU A 75 12.71 22.00 -0.64
C LEU A 75 13.46 21.33 -1.79
N LEU A 76 12.83 21.20 -2.97
CA LEU A 76 13.49 20.69 -4.16
C LEU A 76 14.66 21.58 -4.60
N LYS A 77 14.49 22.90 -4.54
CA LYS A 77 15.57 23.84 -4.82
C LYS A 77 16.72 23.68 -3.83
N TYR A 78 16.42 23.59 -2.53
CA TYR A 78 17.41 23.33 -1.49
C TYR A 78 18.16 22.01 -1.74
N ALA A 79 17.45 20.91 -1.98
CA ALA A 79 18.05 19.62 -2.27
C ALA A 79 19.03 19.67 -3.46
N LYS A 80 18.63 20.35 -4.55
CA LYS A 80 19.47 20.47 -5.74
C LYS A 80 20.70 21.34 -5.53
N THR A 81 20.62 22.35 -4.69
CA THR A 81 21.76 23.26 -4.43
C THR A 81 22.74 22.69 -3.42
N THR A 82 22.28 21.92 -2.45
CA THR A 82 23.12 21.38 -1.36
C THR A 82 23.55 19.94 -1.59
N GLY A 83 22.83 19.17 -2.43
CA GLY A 83 23.01 17.73 -2.56
C GLY A 83 22.33 16.90 -1.44
N THR A 84 21.64 17.55 -0.51
CA THR A 84 20.91 16.89 0.57
C THR A 84 19.76 16.06 0.01
N SER A 85 19.67 14.79 0.38
CA SER A 85 18.49 13.95 0.08
C SER A 85 17.32 14.36 0.97
N ILE A 86 16.12 14.52 0.38
CA ILE A 86 14.92 14.91 1.16
C ILE A 86 13.83 13.84 1.02
N LEU A 87 13.34 13.38 2.15
CA LEU A 87 12.19 12.48 2.25
C LEU A 87 10.98 13.28 2.77
N LEU A 88 9.95 13.42 1.93
CA LEU A 88 8.71 14.09 2.30
C LEU A 88 7.67 13.04 2.70
N ILE A 89 7.19 13.09 3.93
CA ILE A 89 6.09 12.25 4.38
C ILE A 89 4.78 13.01 4.13
N GLY A 90 3.82 12.33 3.50
CA GLY A 90 2.49 12.85 3.23
C GLY A 90 1.41 11.83 3.56
N HIS A 91 0.27 12.30 4.09
CA HIS A 91 -0.87 11.46 4.43
C HIS A 91 -1.93 11.51 3.33
N ILE A 92 -2.46 10.34 2.97
CA ILE A 92 -3.62 10.22 2.08
C ILE A 92 -4.87 10.14 2.97
N THR A 93 -5.87 10.98 2.71
CA THR A 93 -7.17 10.84 3.39
C THR A 93 -7.98 9.69 2.82
N LYS A 94 -8.85 9.11 3.65
CA LYS A 94 -9.73 7.98 3.28
C LYS A 94 -10.59 8.26 2.04
N ASP A 95 -10.90 9.52 1.77
CA ASP A 95 -11.74 9.93 0.65
C ASP A 95 -10.94 10.26 -0.63
N GLY A 96 -9.62 10.11 -0.61
CA GLY A 96 -8.77 10.41 -1.77
C GLY A 96 -8.76 11.88 -2.23
N THR A 97 -9.40 12.76 -1.47
CA THR A 97 -9.70 14.15 -1.85
C THR A 97 -8.73 15.19 -1.31
N ILE A 98 -7.88 14.86 -0.34
CA ILE A 98 -6.84 15.81 0.06
C ILE A 98 -5.71 15.77 -0.98
N ALA A 99 -5.58 16.89 -1.59
CA ALA A 99 -4.70 17.25 -2.70
C ALA A 99 -3.18 17.12 -2.43
N GLY A 100 -2.75 16.54 -1.32
CA GLY A 100 -1.36 16.45 -0.95
C GLY A 100 -0.50 15.57 -1.88
N PRO A 101 -0.70 14.22 -1.90
CA PRO A 101 0.25 13.32 -2.57
C PRO A 101 0.25 13.46 -4.09
N LYS A 102 -0.93 13.54 -4.75
CA LYS A 102 -1.01 13.68 -6.22
C LYS A 102 -0.37 14.95 -6.76
N VAL A 103 -0.43 16.02 -5.98
CA VAL A 103 0.20 17.31 -6.34
C VAL A 103 1.72 17.19 -6.35
N LEU A 104 2.29 16.38 -5.44
CA LEU A 104 3.73 16.19 -5.29
C LEU A 104 4.29 15.19 -6.31
N GLU A 105 3.49 14.26 -6.84
CA GLU A 105 3.94 13.24 -7.79
C GLU A 105 4.68 13.82 -9.01
N HIS A 106 4.28 15.02 -9.45
CA HIS A 106 4.92 15.69 -10.59
C HIS A 106 6.22 16.41 -10.20
N ILE A 107 6.37 16.78 -8.94
CA ILE A 107 7.48 17.59 -8.43
C ILE A 107 8.65 16.71 -8.00
N VAL A 108 8.37 15.62 -7.26
CA VAL A 108 9.40 14.74 -6.69
C VAL A 108 9.93 13.73 -7.70
N ASP A 109 11.10 13.18 -7.46
CA ASP A 109 11.76 12.20 -8.34
C ASP A 109 11.25 10.78 -8.10
N VAL A 110 10.93 10.44 -6.86
CA VAL A 110 10.45 9.12 -6.44
C VAL A 110 9.18 9.29 -5.60
N VAL A 111 8.19 8.43 -5.83
CA VAL A 111 6.97 8.31 -5.01
C VAL A 111 6.86 6.88 -4.54
N LEU A 112 6.86 6.70 -3.22
CA LEU A 112 6.62 5.44 -2.54
C LEU A 112 5.29 5.54 -1.80
N GLN A 113 4.49 4.49 -1.86
CA GLN A 113 3.20 4.41 -1.17
C GLN A 113 3.18 3.22 -0.22
N PHE A 114 2.79 3.47 1.03
CA PHE A 114 2.46 2.42 1.98
C PHE A 114 0.99 2.08 1.90
N GLU A 115 0.69 0.81 1.70
CA GLU A 115 -0.65 0.25 1.75
C GLU A 115 -0.76 -0.68 2.97
N GLY A 116 -1.85 -0.58 3.74
CA GLY A 116 -2.17 -1.52 4.81
C GLY A 116 -3.03 -2.66 4.30
N ASP A 117 -2.85 -3.85 4.85
CA ASP A 117 -3.83 -4.91 4.73
C ASP A 117 -5.08 -4.63 5.61
N GLY A 118 -6.19 -5.32 5.32
CA GLY A 118 -7.43 -5.17 6.10
C GLY A 118 -7.30 -5.56 7.57
N ASN A 119 -6.31 -6.39 7.91
CA ASN A 119 -6.06 -6.89 9.26
C ASN A 119 -4.97 -6.10 10.02
N ASN A 120 -4.36 -5.11 9.39
CA ASN A 120 -3.30 -4.25 9.95
C ASN A 120 -2.00 -4.98 10.39
N VAL A 121 -1.79 -6.23 10.00
CA VAL A 121 -0.59 -7.00 10.32
C VAL A 121 0.54 -6.68 9.36
N TYR A 122 0.22 -6.57 8.06
CA TYR A 122 1.21 -6.33 7.02
C TYR A 122 1.10 -4.91 6.44
N ARG A 123 2.22 -4.45 5.89
CA ARG A 123 2.34 -3.22 5.12
C ARG A 123 3.04 -3.51 3.81
N ILE A 124 2.47 -3.03 2.72
CA ILE A 124 3.10 -3.10 1.40
C ILE A 124 3.66 -1.73 1.06
N LEU A 125 4.94 -1.68 0.73
CA LEU A 125 5.60 -0.51 0.16
C LEU A 125 5.68 -0.68 -1.35
N ARG A 126 5.06 0.22 -2.09
CA ARG A 126 4.98 0.17 -3.54
C ARG A 126 5.62 1.41 -4.17
N GLY A 127 6.43 1.21 -5.20
CA GLY A 127 6.91 2.29 -6.05
C GLY A 127 5.83 2.75 -7.02
N ILE A 128 5.36 4.00 -6.88
CA ILE A 128 4.38 4.60 -7.80
C ILE A 128 5.10 5.35 -8.93
N LYS A 129 6.21 5.99 -8.61
CA LYS A 129 7.05 6.73 -9.55
C LYS A 129 8.51 6.58 -9.15
N ASN A 130 9.38 6.38 -10.14
CA ASN A 130 10.81 6.40 -9.95
C ASN A 130 11.49 6.91 -11.23
N ARG A 131 12.11 8.08 -11.17
CA ARG A 131 12.84 8.65 -12.32
C ARG A 131 14.17 7.95 -12.60
N PHE A 132 14.72 7.22 -11.63
CA PHE A 132 16.04 6.62 -11.68
C PHE A 132 16.01 5.11 -11.90
N GLY A 133 14.83 4.51 -11.95
CA GLY A 133 14.70 3.05 -12.08
C GLY A 133 13.26 2.58 -12.24
N ALA A 134 13.10 1.28 -12.06
CA ALA A 134 11.81 0.61 -12.18
C ALA A 134 10.89 0.91 -10.98
N THR A 135 9.60 0.74 -11.18
CA THR A 135 8.54 0.85 -10.14
C THR A 135 7.89 -0.50 -9.85
N TYR A 136 8.42 -1.59 -10.41
CA TYR A 136 7.80 -2.93 -10.31
C TYR A 136 8.12 -3.66 -9.01
N GLU A 137 8.95 -3.10 -8.14
CA GLU A 137 9.32 -3.76 -6.90
C GLU A 137 8.36 -3.37 -5.78
N ILE A 138 7.95 -4.38 -5.01
CA ILE A 138 7.19 -4.19 -3.77
C ILE A 138 8.02 -4.67 -2.59
N GLY A 139 7.94 -3.95 -1.47
CA GLY A 139 8.40 -4.40 -0.17
C GLY A 139 7.21 -4.84 0.67
N VAL A 140 7.28 -6.02 1.27
CA VAL A 140 6.27 -6.48 2.23
C VAL A 140 6.89 -6.46 3.62
N PHE A 141 6.19 -5.84 4.55
CA PHE A 141 6.65 -5.68 5.94
C PHE A 141 5.57 -6.17 6.89
N GLU A 142 6.00 -6.80 7.95
CA GLU A 142 5.17 -7.20 9.08
C GLU A 142 5.28 -6.17 10.19
N MET A 143 4.14 -5.80 10.80
CA MET A 143 4.10 -4.94 11.98
C MET A 143 4.41 -5.75 13.23
N ARG A 144 5.57 -5.54 13.82
CA ARG A 144 6.01 -6.15 15.09
C ARG A 144 6.08 -5.12 16.21
N ASN A 145 6.27 -5.60 17.44
CA ASN A 145 6.43 -4.72 18.59
C ASN A 145 7.66 -3.80 18.48
N GLU A 146 8.71 -4.30 17.81
CA GLU A 146 9.98 -3.60 17.57
C GLU A 146 9.95 -2.72 16.31
N GLY A 147 8.82 -2.68 15.60
CA GLY A 147 8.65 -1.91 14.36
C GLY A 147 8.33 -2.78 13.14
N LEU A 148 8.66 -2.27 11.95
CA LEU A 148 8.46 -2.97 10.69
C LEU A 148 9.60 -3.98 10.46
N ALA A 149 9.25 -5.24 10.23
CA ALA A 149 10.18 -6.29 9.82
C ALA A 149 9.93 -6.67 8.36
N GLU A 150 10.98 -6.77 7.56
CA GLU A 150 10.88 -7.21 6.16
C GLU A 150 10.41 -8.67 6.09
N VAL A 151 9.49 -8.95 5.18
CA VAL A 151 9.06 -10.30 4.80
C VAL A 151 9.78 -10.68 3.52
N ALA A 152 10.79 -11.52 3.64
CA ALA A 152 11.63 -11.92 2.52
C ALA A 152 10.86 -12.71 1.45
N ASN A 153 9.90 -13.55 1.88
CA ASN A 153 9.08 -14.36 0.99
C ASN A 153 7.58 -14.10 1.21
N PRO A 154 6.95 -13.22 0.42
CA PRO A 154 5.52 -12.93 0.56
C PRO A 154 4.61 -14.17 0.43
N SER A 155 5.03 -15.19 -0.32
CA SER A 155 4.24 -16.40 -0.49
C SER A 155 4.02 -17.16 0.83
N GLU A 156 4.92 -17.06 1.80
CA GLU A 156 4.78 -17.74 3.10
C GLU A 156 3.60 -17.22 3.92
N ILE A 157 3.26 -15.96 3.74
CA ILE A 157 2.13 -15.32 4.45
C ILE A 157 0.81 -15.37 3.66
N LEU A 158 0.89 -15.64 2.36
CA LEU A 158 -0.27 -15.69 1.46
C LEU A 158 -0.76 -17.12 1.22
N LEU A 159 -0.10 -18.12 1.81
CA LEU A 159 -0.47 -19.53 1.75
C LEU A 159 -0.75 -20.04 3.16
N THR A 160 -1.88 -20.72 3.32
CA THR A 160 -2.20 -21.43 4.54
C THR A 160 -1.77 -22.88 4.40
N HIS A 161 -1.11 -23.42 5.42
CA HIS A 161 -0.82 -24.86 5.46
C HIS A 161 -2.05 -25.61 5.99
N TYR A 162 -2.56 -26.52 5.18
CA TYR A 162 -3.65 -27.42 5.54
C TYR A 162 -3.13 -28.83 5.60
N ASP A 163 -3.51 -29.58 6.62
CA ASP A 163 -3.15 -31.01 6.76
C ASP A 163 -3.84 -31.85 5.69
N GLU A 164 -5.02 -31.43 5.21
CA GLU A 164 -5.78 -32.10 4.17
C GLU A 164 -6.23 -31.09 3.09
N PRO A 165 -6.38 -31.55 1.82
CA PRO A 165 -6.93 -30.70 0.76
C PRO A 165 -8.35 -30.23 1.08
N LEU A 166 -8.59 -28.94 1.05
CA LEU A 166 -9.91 -28.34 1.29
C LEU A 166 -10.55 -27.93 -0.03
N SER A 167 -11.86 -28.16 -0.13
CA SER A 167 -12.66 -27.66 -1.25
C SER A 167 -12.77 -26.14 -1.17
N GLY A 168 -12.90 -25.50 -2.32
CA GLY A 168 -13.01 -24.04 -2.39
C GLY A 168 -11.68 -23.30 -2.26
N ILE A 169 -10.56 -24.00 -2.21
CA ILE A 169 -9.22 -23.44 -2.12
C ILE A 169 -8.41 -23.77 -3.37
N ALA A 170 -7.74 -22.78 -3.92
CA ALA A 170 -6.76 -22.95 -4.99
C ALA A 170 -5.58 -22.02 -4.75
N VAL A 171 -4.40 -22.44 -5.18
CA VAL A 171 -3.21 -21.59 -5.17
C VAL A 171 -2.99 -21.08 -6.58
N GLY A 172 -2.89 -19.77 -6.70
CA GLY A 172 -2.56 -19.09 -7.94
C GLY A 172 -1.20 -18.44 -7.88
N ALA A 173 -0.56 -18.29 -9.04
CA ALA A 173 0.64 -17.50 -9.20
C ALA A 173 0.26 -16.13 -9.77
N ALA A 174 0.73 -15.08 -9.14
CA ALA A 174 0.61 -13.71 -9.61
C ALA A 174 1.99 -13.07 -9.68
N ALA A 175 2.11 -12.01 -10.47
CA ALA A 175 3.30 -11.18 -10.48
C ALA A 175 2.91 -9.73 -10.20
N ASP A 176 3.65 -9.08 -9.32
CA ASP A 176 3.61 -7.63 -9.18
C ASP A 176 4.95 -7.08 -9.66
N GLY A 177 4.94 -6.52 -10.86
CA GLY A 177 6.15 -6.19 -11.58
C GLY A 177 6.95 -7.43 -11.99
N ILE A 178 8.17 -7.57 -11.48
CA ILE A 178 9.07 -8.69 -11.78
C ILE A 178 9.09 -9.77 -10.70
N ARG A 179 8.44 -9.55 -9.57
CA ARG A 179 8.39 -10.53 -8.47
C ARG A 179 7.17 -11.43 -8.58
N PRO A 180 7.35 -12.72 -8.91
CA PRO A 180 6.26 -13.68 -8.80
C PRO A 180 6.03 -14.05 -7.32
N TYR A 181 4.78 -14.27 -6.97
CA TYR A 181 4.39 -14.79 -5.67
C TYR A 181 3.18 -15.72 -5.82
N LEU A 182 3.03 -16.60 -4.84
CA LEU A 182 1.89 -17.47 -4.75
C LEU A 182 0.86 -16.86 -3.79
N ILE A 183 -0.40 -17.00 -4.14
CA ILE A 183 -1.50 -16.53 -3.30
C ILE A 183 -2.60 -17.58 -3.23
N GLU A 184 -3.14 -17.78 -2.05
CA GLU A 184 -4.28 -18.63 -1.84
C GLU A 184 -5.57 -17.90 -2.20
N VAL A 185 -6.36 -18.54 -3.04
CA VAL A 185 -7.68 -18.10 -3.48
C VAL A 185 -8.72 -18.99 -2.79
N GLN A 186 -9.53 -18.37 -1.96
CA GLN A 186 -10.62 -19.03 -1.24
C GLN A 186 -11.94 -18.68 -1.88
N SER A 187 -12.77 -19.65 -2.20
CA SER A 187 -14.09 -19.42 -2.78
C SER A 187 -15.15 -20.30 -2.11
N LEU A 188 -16.26 -19.70 -1.79
CA LEU A 188 -17.45 -20.37 -1.33
C LEU A 188 -18.57 -20.16 -2.33
N VAL A 189 -19.14 -21.27 -2.86
CA VAL A 189 -20.25 -21.23 -3.80
C VAL A 189 -21.41 -22.07 -3.24
N GLY A 190 -22.54 -21.41 -3.07
CA GLY A 190 -23.74 -22.02 -2.52
C GLY A 190 -24.99 -21.73 -3.34
N ASN A 191 -26.13 -22.33 -2.98
CA ASN A 191 -27.41 -21.95 -3.55
C ASN A 191 -27.83 -20.57 -3.01
N ALA A 192 -28.38 -19.72 -3.87
CA ALA A 192 -28.88 -18.42 -3.43
C ALA A 192 -30.05 -18.60 -2.42
N ALA A 193 -29.81 -18.21 -1.17
CA ALA A 193 -30.76 -18.38 -0.09
C ALA A 193 -31.97 -17.45 -0.18
N TYR A 194 -31.79 -16.26 -0.80
CA TYR A 194 -32.78 -15.19 -0.83
C TYR A 194 -33.33 -14.88 -2.22
N GLY A 195 -33.26 -15.79 -3.14
CA GLY A 195 -33.80 -15.65 -4.50
C GLY A 195 -32.95 -14.79 -5.44
N THR A 196 -32.16 -13.86 -4.94
CA THR A 196 -31.21 -13.05 -5.73
C THR A 196 -29.78 -13.46 -5.36
N PRO A 197 -28.99 -13.95 -6.31
CA PRO A 197 -27.62 -14.37 -6.07
C PRO A 197 -26.75 -13.24 -5.52
N GLN A 198 -26.07 -13.50 -4.42
CA GLN A 198 -25.08 -12.58 -3.84
C GLN A 198 -23.69 -12.91 -4.36
N ARG A 199 -22.95 -11.86 -4.71
CA ARG A 199 -21.57 -11.98 -5.19
C ARG A 199 -20.71 -10.95 -4.50
N SER A 200 -19.66 -11.43 -3.86
CA SER A 200 -18.73 -10.59 -3.12
C SER A 200 -17.30 -11.07 -3.37
N SER A 201 -16.37 -10.13 -3.40
CA SER A 201 -14.95 -10.45 -3.52
C SER A 201 -14.12 -9.53 -2.64
N THR A 202 -13.12 -10.09 -1.99
CA THR A 202 -12.07 -9.39 -1.26
C THR A 202 -10.75 -9.65 -1.96
N GLY A 203 -10.04 -8.57 -2.31
CA GLY A 203 -8.76 -8.66 -3.01
C GLY A 203 -8.83 -8.83 -4.53
N PHE A 204 -10.00 -9.16 -5.10
CA PHE A 204 -10.21 -9.37 -6.53
C PHE A 204 -11.31 -8.45 -7.07
N ASP A 205 -11.21 -8.04 -8.34
CA ASP A 205 -12.22 -7.16 -8.96
C ASP A 205 -13.55 -7.88 -9.16
N ILE A 206 -14.63 -7.34 -8.60
CA ILE A 206 -15.97 -7.95 -8.66
C ILE A 206 -16.54 -8.02 -10.08
N LYS A 207 -16.17 -7.07 -10.97
CA LYS A 207 -16.63 -7.08 -12.36
C LYS A 207 -15.94 -8.22 -13.11
N ARG A 208 -14.65 -8.43 -12.84
CA ARG A 208 -13.87 -9.54 -13.38
C ARG A 208 -14.41 -10.89 -12.91
N LEU A 209 -14.70 -11.02 -11.60
CA LEU A 209 -15.36 -12.22 -11.05
C LEU A 209 -16.66 -12.53 -11.82
N ASN A 210 -17.53 -11.55 -11.98
CA ASN A 210 -18.79 -11.72 -12.71
C ASN A 210 -18.58 -12.17 -14.16
N MET A 211 -17.55 -11.66 -14.83
CA MET A 211 -17.17 -12.08 -16.17
C MET A 211 -16.73 -13.56 -16.19
N LEU A 212 -15.87 -13.97 -15.27
CA LEU A 212 -15.42 -15.36 -15.17
C LEU A 212 -16.58 -16.31 -14.89
N LEU A 213 -17.50 -15.95 -14.00
CA LEU A 213 -18.71 -16.73 -13.72
C LEU A 213 -19.59 -16.88 -14.97
N ALA A 214 -19.74 -15.83 -15.77
CA ALA A 214 -20.48 -15.88 -17.03
C ALA A 214 -19.79 -16.81 -18.06
N VAL A 215 -18.46 -16.83 -18.10
CA VAL A 215 -17.69 -17.77 -18.94
C VAL A 215 -17.92 -19.21 -18.50
N LEU A 216 -17.85 -19.48 -17.18
CA LEU A 216 -18.14 -20.81 -16.64
C LEU A 216 -19.53 -21.28 -17.01
N GLU A 217 -20.53 -20.42 -16.91
CA GLU A 217 -21.90 -20.75 -17.25
C GLU A 217 -22.05 -21.04 -18.76
N LYS A 218 -21.54 -20.18 -19.63
CA LYS A 218 -21.75 -20.28 -21.07
C LYS A 218 -20.86 -21.30 -21.77
N ARG A 219 -19.64 -21.52 -21.29
CA ARG A 219 -18.64 -22.36 -21.95
C ARG A 219 -18.49 -23.73 -21.28
N VAL A 220 -18.64 -23.79 -19.97
CA VAL A 220 -18.49 -25.03 -19.20
C VAL A 220 -19.86 -25.66 -18.86
N GLY A 221 -20.95 -24.88 -18.95
CA GLY A 221 -22.29 -25.36 -18.65
C GLY A 221 -22.64 -25.41 -17.17
N MET A 222 -21.82 -24.76 -16.31
CA MET A 222 -22.09 -24.68 -14.86
C MET A 222 -23.19 -23.68 -14.58
N LYS A 223 -24.20 -24.07 -13.80
CA LYS A 223 -25.35 -23.19 -13.49
C LYS A 223 -24.98 -22.18 -12.39
N MET A 224 -24.24 -21.13 -12.78
CA MET A 224 -23.76 -20.11 -11.83
C MET A 224 -24.79 -18.99 -11.58
N TYR A 225 -25.84 -18.87 -12.38
CA TYR A 225 -26.82 -17.78 -12.30
C TYR A 225 -27.67 -17.81 -11.02
N GLN A 226 -27.81 -18.98 -10.36
CA GLN A 226 -28.56 -19.16 -9.10
C GLN A 226 -27.65 -19.40 -7.89
N LYS A 227 -26.36 -19.09 -8.02
CA LYS A 227 -25.38 -19.37 -6.95
C LYS A 227 -24.89 -18.08 -6.31
N ASP A 228 -24.88 -18.09 -4.99
CA ASP A 228 -24.09 -17.17 -4.19
C ASP A 228 -22.61 -17.50 -4.37
N VAL A 229 -21.78 -16.49 -4.56
CA VAL A 229 -20.34 -16.64 -4.75
C VAL A 229 -19.60 -15.63 -3.88
N PHE A 230 -18.80 -16.14 -2.97
CA PHE A 230 -17.92 -15.36 -2.11
C PHE A 230 -16.48 -15.73 -2.44
N LEU A 231 -15.67 -14.73 -2.76
CA LEU A 231 -14.27 -14.89 -3.10
C LEU A 231 -13.39 -14.08 -2.15
N ASN A 232 -12.33 -14.69 -1.66
CA ASN A 232 -11.36 -14.02 -0.81
C ASN A 232 -9.94 -14.41 -1.22
N PHE A 233 -9.07 -13.40 -1.35
CA PHE A 233 -7.63 -13.62 -1.47
C PHE A 233 -7.01 -13.57 -0.09
N ALA A 234 -6.17 -14.55 0.25
CA ALA A 234 -5.48 -14.59 1.52
C ALA A 234 -4.72 -13.27 1.78
N GLY A 235 -4.73 -12.81 3.03
CA GLY A 235 -4.14 -11.52 3.41
C GLY A 235 -4.91 -10.28 2.95
N GLY A 236 -6.00 -10.40 2.18
CA GLY A 236 -6.83 -9.28 1.72
C GLY A 236 -6.14 -8.35 0.70
N PHE A 237 -5.04 -8.78 0.11
CA PHE A 237 -4.29 -8.00 -0.89
C PHE A 237 -5.10 -7.83 -2.18
N LYS A 238 -5.10 -6.61 -2.70
CA LYS A 238 -5.69 -6.35 -4.02
C LYS A 238 -4.70 -6.77 -5.11
N VAL A 239 -5.10 -7.77 -5.90
CA VAL A 239 -4.30 -8.27 -7.02
C VAL A 239 -5.08 -8.09 -8.31
N ALA A 240 -4.46 -7.47 -9.31
CA ALA A 240 -5.07 -7.22 -10.62
C ALA A 240 -4.53 -8.17 -11.72
N ASP A 241 -3.62 -9.08 -11.36
CA ASP A 241 -2.98 -9.99 -12.32
C ASP A 241 -3.99 -11.01 -12.87
N THR A 242 -4.02 -11.13 -14.19
CA THR A 242 -4.86 -12.10 -14.90
C THR A 242 -4.42 -13.54 -14.71
N GLY A 243 -3.18 -13.77 -14.27
CA GLY A 243 -2.66 -15.11 -13.94
C GLY A 243 -3.47 -15.82 -12.86
N LEU A 244 -4.19 -15.06 -12.02
CA LEU A 244 -5.06 -15.62 -10.98
C LEU A 244 -6.42 -16.10 -11.46
N ASP A 245 -6.83 -15.79 -12.69
CA ASP A 245 -8.15 -16.19 -13.20
C ASP A 245 -8.37 -17.70 -13.13
N LEU A 246 -7.36 -18.48 -13.47
CA LEU A 246 -7.46 -19.94 -13.40
C LEU A 246 -7.64 -20.43 -11.96
N ALA A 247 -6.95 -19.84 -10.99
CA ALA A 247 -7.12 -20.19 -9.59
C ALA A 247 -8.53 -19.83 -9.09
N VAL A 248 -9.04 -18.65 -9.47
CA VAL A 248 -10.42 -18.22 -9.16
C VAL A 248 -11.45 -19.18 -9.75
N VAL A 249 -11.26 -19.54 -11.03
CA VAL A 249 -12.15 -20.48 -11.73
C VAL A 249 -12.04 -21.89 -11.16
N SER A 250 -10.89 -22.29 -10.62
CA SER A 250 -10.71 -23.63 -10.01
C SER A 250 -11.28 -23.69 -8.59
N ALA A 251 -11.06 -22.66 -7.76
CA ALA A 251 -11.58 -22.60 -6.40
C ALA A 251 -13.11 -22.60 -6.36
N GLY A 252 -13.77 -21.83 -7.22
CA GLY A 252 -15.23 -21.74 -7.27
C GLY A 252 -15.92 -23.09 -7.49
N PRO A 253 -15.68 -23.79 -8.60
CA PRO A 253 -16.24 -25.11 -8.85
C PRO A 253 -15.87 -26.17 -7.81
N SER A 254 -14.65 -26.18 -7.29
CA SER A 254 -14.24 -27.18 -6.28
C SER A 254 -15.10 -27.09 -5.03
N SER A 255 -15.56 -25.91 -4.62
CA SER A 255 -16.47 -25.74 -3.49
C SER A 255 -17.88 -26.28 -3.73
N LEU A 256 -18.27 -26.56 -4.98
CA LEU A 256 -19.57 -27.15 -5.34
C LEU A 256 -19.59 -28.68 -5.27
N PHE A 257 -18.42 -29.33 -5.45
CA PHE A 257 -18.35 -30.78 -5.62
C PHE A 257 -17.99 -31.52 -4.32
N PHE A 258 -17.54 -30.81 -3.30
CA PHE A 258 -17.06 -31.40 -2.04
C PHE A 258 -17.81 -30.89 -0.80
N CYS A 259 -19.09 -30.57 -0.96
CA CYS A 259 -20.00 -30.28 0.17
C CYS A 259 -20.83 -31.51 0.50
#